data_84b1b93683d435af10b601d3a6bbf4c7
#
_entry.id   84b1b93683d435af10b601d3a6bbf4c7
#
_cell.length_a   1.000
_cell.length_b   1.000
_cell.length_c   1.000
_cell.angle_alpha   90.00
_cell.angle_beta   90.00
_cell.angle_gamma   90.00
#
_symmetry.space_group_name_H-M   'P 1'
#
loop_
_entity.id
_entity.type
_entity.pdbx_description
1 polymer ?
#
loop_
_entity_poly.entity_id
_entity_poly.type
_entity_poly.pdbx_seq_one_letter_code
_entity_poly.pdbx_strand_id
1 'polypeptide(L)' 'MTNGANPFAEFDLVRAIALRWTLRDISARRLKLSPVSDADLHLLIELGLVELQHDSPVLTPAGMAVLD' A
#
# COMPACT_ATOMS: atom_id res chain seq x y z
N MET A 1 19.64 8.95 9.63
CA MET A 1 19.18 8.74 9.23
C MET A 1 18.32 8.65 8.74
N THR A 2 18.24 8.79 8.36
CA THR A 2 17.28 8.95 8.01
C THR A 2 16.52 8.01 7.49
N ASN A 3 15.65 7.91 7.39
CA ASN A 3 14.81 7.08 6.97
C ASN A 3 14.12 7.50 5.84
N GLY A 4 14.78 7.99 4.91
CA GLY A 4 14.24 8.46 3.69
C GLY A 4 13.46 7.40 2.92
N ALA A 5 13.56 6.18 3.32
CA ALA A 5 12.89 5.10 2.62
C ALA A 5 11.44 4.90 3.02
N ASN A 6 10.94 5.67 3.99
CA ASN A 6 9.58 5.49 4.45
C ASN A 6 8.60 6.29 3.58
N PRO A 7 7.84 5.66 2.68
CA PRO A 7 6.94 6.39 1.81
C PRO A 7 5.77 7.04 2.54
N PHE A 8 5.55 6.67 3.80
CA PHE A 8 4.45 7.20 4.57
C PHE A 8 4.90 8.22 5.59
N ALA A 9 6.14 8.72 5.49
CA ALA A 9 6.68 9.63 6.49
C ALA A 9 5.90 10.94 6.57
N GLU A 10 5.26 11.35 5.49
CA GLU A 10 4.52 12.60 5.46
C GLU A 10 3.08 12.45 5.95
N PHE A 11 2.63 11.25 6.23
CA PHE A 11 1.28 11.03 6.72
C PHE A 11 1.29 10.93 8.24
N ASP A 12 0.16 11.21 8.89
CA ASP A 12 0.09 10.99 10.31
C ASP A 12 0.13 9.49 10.58
N LEU A 13 0.42 9.15 11.84
CA LEU A 13 0.69 7.76 12.22
C LEU A 13 -0.51 6.86 11.91
N VAL A 14 -1.72 7.32 12.20
CA VAL A 14 -2.91 6.51 11.98
C VAL A 14 -3.08 6.20 10.49
N ARG A 15 -2.87 7.22 9.65
CA ARG A 15 -3.00 7.03 8.20
C ARG A 15 -1.92 6.09 7.68
N ALA A 16 -0.70 6.25 8.17
CA ALA A 16 0.41 5.38 7.74
C ALA A 16 0.14 3.93 8.11
N ILE A 17 -0.36 3.68 9.30
CA ILE A 17 -0.71 2.33 9.74
C ILE A 17 -1.81 1.75 8.86
N ALA A 18 -2.84 2.54 8.57
CA ALA A 18 -3.95 2.09 7.75
C ALA A 18 -3.48 1.71 6.34
N LEU A 19 -2.58 2.51 5.75
CA LEU A 19 -2.06 2.22 4.42
C LEU A 19 -1.21 0.95 4.42
N ARG A 20 -0.45 0.71 5.47
CA ARG A 20 0.33 -0.53 5.57
C ARG A 20 -0.58 -1.75 5.68
N TRP A 21 -1.65 -1.64 6.44
CA TRP A 21 -2.62 -2.75 6.53
C TRP A 21 -3.26 -3.00 5.16
N THR A 22 -3.55 -1.94 4.41
CA THR A 22 -4.08 -2.08 3.06
C THR A 22 -3.11 -2.84 2.17
N LEU A 23 -1.81 -2.52 2.25
CA LEU A 23 -0.80 -3.25 1.49
C LEU A 23 -0.77 -4.73 1.87
N ARG A 24 -0.87 -5.03 3.15
CA ARG A 24 -0.89 -6.42 3.61
C ARG A 24 -2.10 -7.17 3.08
N ASP A 25 -3.25 -6.52 3.06
CA ASP A 25 -4.47 -7.15 2.54
C ASP A 25 -4.34 -7.43 1.06
N ILE A 26 -3.75 -6.51 0.30
CA ILE A 26 -3.49 -6.73 -1.12
C ILE A 26 -2.54 -7.91 -1.31
N SER A 27 -1.45 -7.94 -0.53
CA SER A 27 -0.47 -9.01 -0.61
C SER A 27 -1.09 -10.37 -0.30
N ALA A 28 -1.99 -10.41 0.68
CA ALA A 28 -2.64 -11.65 1.09
C ALA A 28 -3.88 -11.98 0.25
N ARG A 29 -4.23 -11.11 -0.70
CA ARG A 29 -5.41 -11.29 -1.56
C ARG A 29 -6.70 -11.38 -0.77
N ARG A 30 -6.82 -10.54 0.27
CA ARG A 30 -8.01 -10.56 1.14
C ARG A 30 -9.02 -9.50 0.75
N LEU A 31 -9.02 -9.09 -0.51
CA LEU A 31 -9.86 -7.97 -0.95
C LEU A 31 -11.35 -8.29 -0.92
N LYS A 32 -11.71 -9.55 -0.94
CA LYS A 32 -13.12 -9.93 -0.83
C LYS A 32 -13.66 -9.67 0.57
N LEU A 33 -12.80 -9.77 1.59
CA LEU A 33 -13.21 -9.56 2.96
C LEU A 33 -13.02 -8.10 3.39
N SER A 34 -12.02 -7.43 2.80
CA SER A 34 -11.70 -6.06 3.16
C SER A 34 -11.39 -5.28 1.90
N PRO A 35 -12.41 -4.86 1.16
CA PRO A 35 -12.18 -4.14 -0.09
C PRO A 35 -11.40 -2.86 0.14
N VAL A 36 -10.46 -2.57 -0.75
CA VAL A 36 -9.66 -1.36 -0.69
C VAL A 36 -10.49 -0.20 -1.21
N SER A 37 -10.47 0.94 -0.54
CA SER A 37 -11.16 2.12 -1.04
C SER A 37 -10.44 2.64 -2.27
N ASP A 38 -11.18 3.23 -3.21
CA ASP A 38 -10.59 3.76 -4.43
C ASP A 38 -9.56 4.83 -4.13
N ALA A 39 -9.81 5.68 -3.13
CA ALA A 39 -8.88 6.74 -2.76
C ALA A 39 -7.55 6.18 -2.26
N ASP A 40 -7.60 5.16 -1.42
CA ASP A 40 -6.38 4.53 -0.90
C ASP A 40 -5.65 3.80 -2.01
N LEU A 41 -6.37 3.11 -2.87
CA LEU A 41 -5.76 2.40 -3.99
C LEU A 41 -5.03 3.36 -4.91
N HIS A 42 -5.68 4.48 -5.28
CA HIS A 42 -5.03 5.47 -6.12
C HIS A 42 -3.79 6.05 -5.47
N LEU A 43 -3.85 6.31 -4.17
CA LEU A 43 -2.70 6.85 -3.46
C LEU A 43 -1.53 5.87 -3.49
N LEU A 44 -1.79 4.58 -3.26
CA LEU A 44 -0.74 3.58 -3.27
C LEU A 44 -0.15 3.39 -4.66
N ILE A 45 -0.97 3.52 -5.70
CA ILE A 45 -0.48 3.46 -7.07
C ILE A 45 0.42 4.68 -7.35
N GLU A 46 0.02 5.87 -6.92
CA GLU A 46 0.83 7.06 -7.11
C GLU A 46 2.16 7.00 -6.38
N LEU A 47 2.17 6.34 -5.24
CA LEU A 47 3.41 6.15 -4.47
C LEU A 47 4.31 5.06 -5.06
N GLY A 48 3.82 4.35 -6.08
CA GLY A 48 4.61 3.30 -6.71
C GLY A 48 4.65 2.00 -5.91
N LEU A 49 3.73 1.81 -4.98
CA LEU A 49 3.72 0.64 -4.12
C LEU A 49 2.76 -0.44 -4.62
N VAL A 50 1.82 -0.08 -5.47
CA VAL A 50 0.81 -0.98 -6.01
C VAL A 50 0.68 -0.73 -7.50
N GLU A 51 0.41 -1.77 -8.28
CA GLU A 51 0.08 -1.61 -9.69
C GLU A 51 -1.13 -2.49 -9.99
N LEU A 52 -1.82 -2.19 -11.08
CA LEU A 52 -2.95 -3.00 -11.49
C LEU A 52 -2.50 -3.99 -12.56
N GLN A 53 -2.79 -5.26 -12.34
CA GLN A 53 -2.55 -6.31 -13.34
C GLN A 53 -3.87 -7.01 -13.57
N HIS A 54 -4.37 -6.97 -14.81
CA HIS A 54 -5.66 -7.58 -15.15
C HIS A 54 -6.77 -7.07 -14.22
N ASP A 55 -6.74 -5.75 -13.95
CA ASP A 55 -7.71 -5.08 -13.08
C ASP A 55 -7.64 -5.52 -11.62
N SER A 56 -6.58 -6.20 -11.22
CA SER A 56 -6.38 -6.61 -9.83
C SER A 56 -5.17 -5.89 -9.24
N PRO A 57 -5.26 -5.35 -8.04
CA PRO A 57 -4.12 -4.69 -7.42
C PRO A 57 -3.09 -5.71 -6.95
N VAL A 58 -1.83 -5.44 -7.25
CA VAL A 58 -0.71 -6.26 -6.78
C VAL A 58 0.38 -5.34 -6.27
N LEU A 59 1.18 -5.83 -5.32
CA LEU A 59 2.29 -5.03 -4.80
C LEU A 59 3.42 -4.98 -5.80
N THR A 60 4.03 -3.80 -5.92
CA THR A 60 5.29 -3.66 -6.63
C THR A 60 6.42 -4.13 -5.70
N PRO A 61 7.64 -4.30 -6.22
CA PRO A 61 8.77 -4.60 -5.33
C PRO A 61 8.95 -3.55 -4.23
N ALA A 62 8.69 -2.28 -4.54
CA ALA A 62 8.74 -1.23 -3.53
C ALA A 62 7.66 -1.42 -2.46
N GLY A 63 6.46 -1.85 -2.86
CA GLY A 63 5.39 -2.12 -1.92
C GLY A 63 5.73 -3.29 -1.00
N MET A 64 6.36 -4.33 -1.54
CA MET A 64 6.79 -5.46 -0.72
C MET A 64 7.86 -5.04 0.28
N ALA A 65 8.76 -4.16 -0.12
CA ALA A 65 9.81 -3.68 0.77
C ALA A 65 9.25 -2.93 1.98
N VAL A 66 8.12 -2.28 1.83
CA VAL A 66 7.47 -1.58 2.94
C VAL A 66 7.02 -2.57 4.01
N LEU A 67 6.64 -3.78 3.61
CA LEU A 67 6.12 -4.78 4.54
C LEU A 67 7.21 -5.64 5.16
N ASP A 68 8.42 -5.55 4.66
CA ASP A 68 9.53 -6.34 5.21
C ASP A 68 9.95 -5.84 6.59
#